data_8b2830de172332c2eb4b6631efde98b8
#
_entry.id   8b2830de172332c2eb4b6631efde98b8
#
_cell.length_a   1.000
_cell.length_b   1.000
_cell.length_c   1.000
_cell.angle_alpha   90.00
_cell.angle_beta   90.00
_cell.angle_gamma   90.00
#
_symmetry.space_group_name_H-M   'P 1'
#
loop_
_entity.id
_entity.type
_entity.pdbx_description
1 polymer ?
#
loop_
_entity_poly.entity_id
_entity_poly.type
_entity_poly.pdbx_seq_one_letter_code
_entity_poly.pdbx_strand_id
1 'polypeptide(L)'
;MKKYIVFLFIVFGSCSDTIDFVPTNSYNEIAVWENEQSVNLYINSFYRIFNDYFNYGARPIGSDGTMSDGLTDIAKYSSNSPGEGTANLIMTQDGYTSVAANHFGVWANAYAWNRRILEFLEDLSKYSSKFSEPVRLRMEAEVRFFRGYIFFLTFRSHGPFIIRKSLADPLEMSINSEGECWDFIEADFDFAATHLPGSWQINTDDGRVTKWAALSMKARAMLYAERWQKAADAAKKVIDEGGFALEANFADIFVNDKNRKSKEHILLKKYNHTFGLFHGIDEMIAPSGDIQGKGGRLCPTQELVDAFFISDGTVFSTASPFDSTMYLNRESRFYATILYNGATWKGRKVQTWVGENAGIGNGIDRFLPYNSSPYPNTTVTGYYFRKLADEANLNFDLAYRKSDQDCIEIRLAEVYLILAEAYINLNRKSDAEQWILKVRNRSLQEDVTTLKSDIKAELIKERMLELALEGHRFWDLRRWKLASNVLHGKKLHGAMITKLSNGKLKYERVDIDVNTRIYPERFDRFPYPISELNNNSKITTQPNGW
;
A
#
# COMPACT_ATOMS: atom_id res chain seq x y z
N MET A 1 46.89 18.23 -85.23
CA MET A 1 45.64 17.70 -84.69
C MET A 1 45.41 18.27 -83.29
N LYS A 2 44.49 19.26 -83.16
CA LYS A 2 44.18 19.88 -81.87
C LYS A 2 42.97 19.10 -81.30
N LYS A 3 43.15 18.54 -80.10
CA LYS A 3 42.05 17.88 -79.33
C LYS A 3 41.37 18.97 -78.46
N TYR A 4 40.09 19.21 -78.65
CA TYR A 4 39.26 20.01 -77.78
C TYR A 4 38.68 19.11 -76.69
N ILE A 5 38.96 19.42 -75.41
CA ILE A 5 38.33 18.83 -74.24
C ILE A 5 37.13 19.70 -73.88
N VAL A 6 35.91 19.13 -73.96
CA VAL A 6 34.69 19.80 -73.51
C VAL A 6 34.48 19.44 -72.05
N PHE A 7 34.47 20.43 -71.16
CA PHE A 7 34.12 20.28 -69.76
C PHE A 7 32.59 20.41 -69.61
N LEU A 8 31.97 19.29 -69.22
CA LEU A 8 30.51 19.30 -68.90
C LEU A 8 30.32 19.70 -67.42
N PHE A 9 29.79 20.88 -67.17
CA PHE A 9 29.38 21.32 -65.83
C PHE A 9 28.01 20.71 -65.50
N ILE A 10 27.99 19.73 -64.57
CA ILE A 10 26.75 19.23 -63.99
C ILE A 10 26.41 20.13 -62.79
N VAL A 11 25.37 20.95 -62.93
CA VAL A 11 24.79 21.73 -61.82
C VAL A 11 23.92 20.78 -61.00
N PHE A 12 24.39 20.39 -59.83
CA PHE A 12 23.55 19.75 -58.81
C PHE A 12 22.62 20.81 -58.19
N GLY A 13 21.36 20.83 -58.59
CA GLY A 13 20.31 21.52 -57.85
C GLY A 13 20.05 20.74 -56.55
N SER A 14 20.55 21.29 -55.44
CA SER A 14 20.18 20.79 -54.11
C SER A 14 18.75 21.22 -53.81
N CYS A 15 17.79 20.30 -53.93
CA CYS A 15 16.50 20.46 -53.29
C CYS A 15 16.71 20.29 -51.79
N SER A 16 16.68 21.40 -51.07
CA SER A 16 16.59 21.42 -49.60
C SER A 16 15.13 21.29 -49.15
N ASP A 17 14.46 20.24 -49.56
CA ASP A 17 13.27 19.84 -48.82
C ASP A 17 13.79 19.07 -47.61
N THR A 18 13.86 19.73 -46.48
CA THR A 18 13.95 19.10 -45.16
C THR A 18 12.70 18.22 -45.02
N ILE A 19 12.86 16.93 -45.26
CA ILE A 19 11.84 15.96 -44.86
C ILE A 19 11.88 15.98 -43.34
N ASP A 20 10.94 16.70 -42.73
CA ASP A 20 10.65 16.57 -41.32
C ASP A 20 10.17 15.14 -41.08
N PHE A 21 11.09 14.27 -40.70
CA PHE A 21 10.78 12.94 -40.21
C PHE A 21 10.00 13.10 -38.90
N VAL A 22 8.69 13.14 -38.99
CA VAL A 22 7.83 12.93 -37.83
C VAL A 22 7.93 11.42 -37.51
N PRO A 23 8.54 11.03 -36.38
CA PRO A 23 8.65 9.62 -36.02
C PRO A 23 7.23 9.07 -35.90
N THR A 24 6.86 8.15 -36.76
CA THR A 24 5.51 7.51 -36.76
C THR A 24 5.25 6.67 -35.52
N ASN A 25 6.29 6.44 -34.69
CA ASN A 25 6.22 5.69 -33.43
C ASN A 25 6.28 6.56 -32.17
N SER A 26 6.34 7.90 -32.29
CA SER A 26 6.20 8.83 -31.19
C SER A 26 4.93 9.65 -31.36
N TYR A 27 4.14 9.79 -30.30
CA TYR A 27 3.01 10.72 -30.34
C TYR A 27 3.56 12.13 -30.62
N ASN A 28 3.09 12.74 -31.69
CA ASN A 28 3.37 14.15 -31.94
C ASN A 28 2.66 14.96 -30.86
N GLU A 29 3.36 15.85 -30.20
CA GLU A 29 2.81 16.76 -29.17
C GLU A 29 1.51 17.40 -29.65
N ILE A 30 1.49 17.94 -30.87
CA ILE A 30 0.29 18.55 -31.45
C ILE A 30 -0.90 17.60 -31.48
N ALA A 31 -0.70 16.32 -31.85
CA ALA A 31 -1.75 15.34 -31.93
C ALA A 31 -2.34 14.96 -30.57
N VAL A 32 -1.53 14.99 -29.51
CA VAL A 32 -2.02 14.74 -28.14
C VAL A 32 -2.98 15.86 -27.70
N TRP A 33 -2.64 17.12 -28.03
CA TRP A 33 -3.41 18.29 -27.58
C TRP A 33 -4.54 18.72 -28.54
N GLU A 34 -4.87 17.90 -29.55
CA GLU A 34 -5.97 18.19 -30.50
C GLU A 34 -7.36 18.09 -29.91
N ASN A 35 -7.58 17.14 -28.99
CA ASN A 35 -8.88 16.87 -28.42
C ASN A 35 -8.80 16.29 -27.01
N GLU A 36 -9.91 16.33 -26.29
CA GLU A 36 -10.02 15.85 -24.90
C GLU A 36 -9.70 14.36 -24.77
N GLN A 37 -10.09 13.53 -25.74
CA GLN A 37 -9.85 12.08 -25.69
C GLN A 37 -8.36 11.75 -25.69
N SER A 38 -7.58 12.41 -26.56
CA SER A 38 -6.13 12.22 -26.63
C SER A 38 -5.42 12.67 -25.35
N VAL A 39 -5.83 13.81 -24.79
CA VAL A 39 -5.29 14.28 -23.50
C VAL A 39 -5.67 13.33 -22.35
N ASN A 40 -6.88 12.78 -22.36
CA ASN A 40 -7.29 11.79 -21.35
C ASN A 40 -6.44 10.51 -21.44
N LEU A 41 -6.00 10.07 -22.62
CA LEU A 41 -5.03 8.96 -22.74
C LEU A 41 -3.67 9.31 -22.11
N TYR A 42 -3.22 10.56 -22.27
CA TYR A 42 -2.01 11.01 -21.59
C TYR A 42 -2.19 11.01 -20.07
N ILE A 43 -3.31 11.55 -19.55
CA ILE A 43 -3.65 11.53 -18.12
C ILE A 43 -3.68 10.09 -17.59
N ASN A 44 -4.23 9.13 -18.36
CA ASN A 44 -4.26 7.73 -17.97
C ASN A 44 -2.85 7.16 -17.71
N SER A 45 -1.81 7.72 -18.35
CA SER A 45 -0.44 7.30 -18.09
C SER A 45 0.04 7.59 -16.67
N PHE A 46 -0.53 8.61 -15.98
CA PHE A 46 -0.19 8.94 -14.60
C PHE A 46 -0.77 7.93 -13.58
N TYR A 47 -1.83 7.20 -13.94
CA TYR A 47 -2.35 6.11 -13.11
C TYR A 47 -1.33 4.98 -12.91
N ARG A 48 -0.27 4.92 -13.73
CA ARG A 48 0.86 4.01 -13.53
C ARG A 48 1.61 4.27 -12.22
N ILE A 49 1.48 5.46 -11.62
CA ILE A 49 2.02 5.76 -10.29
C ILE A 49 1.52 4.73 -9.27
N PHE A 50 0.27 4.28 -9.37
CA PHE A 50 -0.26 3.21 -8.53
C PHE A 50 0.36 1.82 -8.81
N ASN A 51 1.06 1.61 -9.92
CA ASN A 51 1.82 0.38 -10.15
C ASN A 51 3.13 0.38 -9.37
N ASP A 52 3.77 1.54 -9.28
CA ASP A 52 5.06 1.69 -8.64
C ASP A 52 4.92 1.89 -7.13
N TYR A 53 3.82 2.54 -6.70
CA TYR A 53 3.59 2.92 -5.32
C TYR A 53 2.14 2.71 -4.94
N PHE A 54 1.96 1.95 -3.89
CA PHE A 54 0.67 1.63 -3.35
C PHE A 54 0.77 1.56 -1.82
N ASN A 55 -0.33 1.80 -1.10
CA ASN A 55 -0.23 1.84 0.37
C ASN A 55 0.28 0.55 0.98
N TYR A 56 -0.04 -0.60 0.38
CA TYR A 56 0.44 -1.91 0.85
C TYR A 56 1.96 -2.08 0.76
N GLY A 57 2.64 -1.39 -0.15
CA GLY A 57 4.08 -1.49 -0.31
C GLY A 57 4.62 -0.78 -1.54
N ALA A 58 5.93 -0.88 -1.77
CA ALA A 58 6.60 -0.39 -2.97
C ALA A 58 6.72 -1.51 -4.00
N ARG A 59 6.57 -1.19 -5.28
CA ARG A 59 6.62 -2.06 -6.47
C ARG A 59 5.38 -2.96 -6.65
N PRO A 60 5.16 -3.51 -7.85
CA PRO A 60 4.05 -4.42 -8.09
C PRO A 60 4.11 -5.59 -7.12
N ILE A 61 3.09 -5.71 -6.30
CA ILE A 61 2.99 -6.79 -5.31
C ILE A 61 3.00 -8.12 -6.05
N GLY A 62 3.81 -9.08 -5.56
CA GLY A 62 3.94 -10.40 -6.18
C GLY A 62 5.08 -10.55 -7.21
N SER A 63 5.88 -9.48 -7.48
CA SER A 63 7.21 -9.62 -8.08
C SER A 63 8.29 -9.61 -6.98
N ASP A 64 9.12 -8.59 -6.96
CA ASP A 64 10.08 -8.34 -5.88
C ASP A 64 9.52 -7.32 -4.87
N GLY A 65 8.20 -7.08 -4.91
CA GLY A 65 7.52 -6.10 -4.08
C GLY A 65 7.32 -6.61 -2.66
N THR A 66 7.60 -5.74 -1.69
CA THR A 66 7.49 -6.03 -0.27
C THR A 66 6.30 -5.27 0.30
N MET A 67 5.41 -5.98 0.97
CA MET A 67 4.35 -5.35 1.78
C MET A 67 4.95 -4.84 3.08
N SER A 68 4.66 -3.58 3.43
CA SER A 68 5.22 -2.93 4.61
C SER A 68 4.82 -3.60 5.93
N ASP A 69 3.67 -4.28 5.98
CA ASP A 69 3.21 -5.01 7.16
C ASP A 69 4.15 -6.16 7.56
N GLY A 70 4.90 -6.74 6.61
CA GLY A 70 5.93 -7.74 6.91
C GLY A 70 7.12 -7.23 7.74
N LEU A 71 7.25 -5.91 7.91
CA LEU A 71 8.25 -5.26 8.77
C LEU A 71 7.67 -4.83 10.13
N THR A 72 6.51 -5.33 10.51
CA THR A 72 5.81 -4.94 11.74
C THR A 72 5.62 -6.11 12.69
N ASP A 73 4.84 -5.88 13.74
CA ASP A 73 4.44 -6.90 14.71
C ASP A 73 3.29 -7.80 14.21
N ILE A 74 2.59 -7.44 13.12
CA ILE A 74 1.40 -8.16 12.67
C ILE A 74 1.69 -9.21 11.61
N ALA A 75 2.85 -9.14 10.93
CA ALA A 75 3.18 -10.08 9.86
C ALA A 75 4.68 -10.36 9.79
N LYS A 76 5.04 -11.51 9.20
CA LYS A 76 6.44 -11.92 8.97
C LYS A 76 6.59 -12.60 7.62
N TYR A 77 7.69 -12.27 6.94
CA TYR A 77 8.11 -13.00 5.74
C TYR A 77 8.72 -14.36 6.10
N SER A 78 8.33 -15.39 5.36
CA SER A 78 8.88 -16.74 5.49
C SER A 78 10.12 -16.96 4.63
N SER A 79 10.25 -16.22 3.55
CA SER A 79 11.27 -16.42 2.52
C SER A 79 12.50 -15.54 2.76
N ASN A 80 13.66 -16.06 2.34
CA ASN A 80 14.94 -15.33 2.24
C ASN A 80 15.23 -14.85 0.81
N SER A 81 14.23 -14.86 -0.08
CA SER A 81 14.41 -14.35 -1.44
C SER A 81 14.87 -12.89 -1.45
N PRO A 82 15.53 -12.41 -2.50
CA PRO A 82 15.82 -10.99 -2.65
C PRO A 82 14.53 -10.16 -2.45
N GLY A 83 14.57 -9.13 -1.68
CA GLY A 83 13.39 -8.35 -1.28
C GLY A 83 12.83 -8.79 0.07
N GLU A 84 12.31 -9.99 0.19
CA GLU A 84 11.74 -10.52 1.45
C GLU A 84 12.83 -10.79 2.49
N GLY A 85 13.94 -11.41 2.07
CA GLY A 85 15.12 -11.59 2.91
C GLY A 85 15.70 -10.26 3.36
N THR A 86 15.78 -9.28 2.47
CA THR A 86 16.23 -7.93 2.82
C THR A 86 15.31 -7.28 3.85
N ALA A 87 13.98 -7.44 3.72
CA ALA A 87 13.02 -6.94 4.70
C ALA A 87 13.26 -7.56 6.09
N ASN A 88 13.50 -8.86 6.17
CA ASN A 88 13.84 -9.53 7.42
C ASN A 88 15.19 -9.05 8.00
N LEU A 89 16.21 -8.85 7.15
CA LEU A 89 17.51 -8.33 7.58
C LEU A 89 17.43 -6.91 8.13
N ILE A 90 16.62 -6.05 7.52
CA ILE A 90 16.37 -4.69 8.02
C ILE A 90 15.93 -4.73 9.49
N MET A 91 15.03 -5.66 9.82
CA MET A 91 14.42 -5.75 11.15
C MET A 91 15.30 -6.50 12.18
N THR A 92 16.27 -7.30 11.75
CA THR A 92 17.00 -8.20 12.65
C THR A 92 18.50 -7.96 12.69
N GLN A 93 19.06 -7.20 11.77
CA GLN A 93 20.51 -6.98 11.65
C GLN A 93 20.91 -5.53 11.39
N ASP A 94 20.02 -4.55 11.65
CA ASP A 94 20.27 -3.14 11.33
C ASP A 94 20.74 -2.96 9.85
N GLY A 95 20.12 -3.71 8.96
CA GLY A 95 20.49 -3.80 7.53
C GLY A 95 20.13 -2.58 6.70
N TYR A 96 19.54 -1.54 7.30
CA TYR A 96 19.22 -0.28 6.63
C TYR A 96 20.44 0.64 6.65
N THR A 97 20.92 1.00 5.47
CA THR A 97 22.00 1.99 5.31
C THR A 97 21.56 3.07 4.32
N SER A 98 22.23 4.20 4.31
CA SER A 98 21.98 5.28 3.34
C SER A 98 22.21 4.84 1.88
N VAL A 99 22.98 3.79 1.66
CA VAL A 99 23.22 3.19 0.34
C VAL A 99 22.18 2.13 0.00
N ALA A 100 21.68 1.39 1.00
CA ALA A 100 20.73 0.27 0.84
C ALA A 100 19.29 0.62 1.20
N ALA A 101 18.96 1.90 1.40
CA ALA A 101 17.65 2.39 1.84
C ALA A 101 16.53 2.30 0.79
N ASN A 102 16.72 1.54 -0.28
CA ASN A 102 15.84 1.56 -1.46
C ASN A 102 14.54 0.77 -1.31
N HIS A 103 14.33 0.07 -0.19
CA HIS A 103 13.20 -0.88 -0.09
C HIS A 103 11.81 -0.20 -0.16
N PHE A 104 11.71 1.03 0.37
CA PHE A 104 10.53 1.89 0.25
C PHE A 104 10.91 3.29 -0.26
N GLY A 105 12.05 3.38 -0.95
CA GLY A 105 12.55 4.63 -1.49
C GLY A 105 11.68 5.13 -2.63
N VAL A 106 11.03 6.26 -2.43
CA VAL A 106 10.17 6.90 -3.45
C VAL A 106 10.83 8.11 -4.08
N TRP A 107 11.98 8.57 -3.56
CA TRP A 107 12.60 9.85 -3.92
C TRP A 107 12.83 10.02 -5.42
N ALA A 108 13.65 9.17 -6.03
CA ALA A 108 14.00 9.31 -7.44
C ALA A 108 12.79 9.24 -8.37
N ASN A 109 11.88 8.32 -8.10
CA ASN A 109 10.67 8.15 -8.90
C ASN A 109 9.69 9.30 -8.69
N ALA A 110 9.63 9.89 -7.48
CA ALA A 110 8.80 11.07 -7.22
C ALA A 110 9.20 12.24 -8.12
N TYR A 111 10.49 12.50 -8.24
CA TYR A 111 10.96 13.57 -9.13
C TYR A 111 10.84 13.24 -10.61
N ALA A 112 11.03 11.99 -11.01
CA ALA A 112 10.75 11.55 -12.38
C ALA A 112 9.27 11.75 -12.75
N TRP A 113 8.35 11.40 -11.87
CA TRP A 113 6.93 11.64 -12.08
C TRP A 113 6.59 13.14 -12.02
N ASN A 114 7.17 13.89 -11.07
CA ASN A 114 6.93 15.34 -10.98
C ASN A 114 7.36 16.06 -12.26
N ARG A 115 8.50 15.67 -12.85
CA ARG A 115 8.93 16.24 -14.14
C ARG A 115 7.87 16.04 -15.21
N ARG A 116 7.35 14.84 -15.38
CA ARG A 116 6.27 14.55 -16.36
C ARG A 116 4.97 15.32 -16.05
N ILE A 117 4.67 15.50 -14.76
CA ILE A 117 3.53 16.32 -14.32
C ILE A 117 3.73 17.78 -14.69
N LEU A 118 4.93 18.33 -14.49
CA LEU A 118 5.25 19.70 -14.87
C LEU A 118 5.20 19.89 -16.39
N GLU A 119 5.74 18.96 -17.19
CA GLU A 119 5.60 18.93 -18.64
C GLU A 119 4.13 18.98 -19.06
N PHE A 120 3.28 18.13 -18.48
CA PHE A 120 1.85 18.12 -18.74
C PHE A 120 1.18 19.47 -18.40
N LEU A 121 1.50 20.07 -17.24
CA LEU A 121 0.90 21.33 -16.79
C LEU A 121 1.34 22.52 -17.66
N GLU A 122 2.58 22.56 -18.09
CA GLU A 122 3.07 23.60 -19.04
C GLU A 122 2.38 23.47 -20.38
N ASP A 123 2.24 22.25 -20.91
CA ASP A 123 1.52 22.00 -22.17
C ASP A 123 0.03 22.30 -22.06
N LEU A 124 -0.63 21.93 -20.95
CA LEU A 124 -2.03 22.27 -20.70
C LEU A 124 -2.25 23.79 -20.69
N SER A 125 -1.31 24.55 -20.16
CA SER A 125 -1.33 26.01 -20.22
C SER A 125 -1.15 26.53 -21.66
N LYS A 126 -0.16 26.00 -22.39
CA LYS A 126 0.15 26.34 -23.79
C LYS A 126 -1.03 26.11 -24.73
N TYR A 127 -1.73 24.99 -24.56
CA TYR A 127 -2.89 24.61 -25.38
C TYR A 127 -4.25 24.96 -24.74
N SER A 128 -4.26 25.82 -23.72
CA SER A 128 -5.44 26.15 -22.92
C SER A 128 -6.64 26.62 -23.74
N SER A 129 -6.41 27.32 -24.86
CA SER A 129 -7.48 27.81 -25.74
C SER A 129 -8.28 26.71 -26.47
N LYS A 130 -7.78 25.47 -26.51
CA LYS A 130 -8.47 24.35 -27.16
C LYS A 130 -9.55 23.69 -26.30
N PHE A 131 -9.58 23.99 -25.01
CA PHE A 131 -10.47 23.34 -24.04
C PHE A 131 -11.27 24.37 -23.26
N SER A 132 -12.53 24.04 -22.94
CA SER A 132 -13.31 24.85 -22.01
C SER A 132 -12.65 24.86 -20.61
N GLU A 133 -12.88 25.93 -19.86
CA GLU A 133 -12.30 26.07 -18.53
C GLU A 133 -12.61 24.89 -17.59
N PRO A 134 -13.87 24.39 -17.49
CA PRO A 134 -14.16 23.23 -16.64
C PRO A 134 -13.39 21.96 -17.04
N VAL A 135 -13.21 21.73 -18.34
CA VAL A 135 -12.46 20.58 -18.85
C VAL A 135 -10.98 20.71 -18.48
N ARG A 136 -10.41 21.88 -18.69
CA ARG A 136 -9.00 22.17 -18.36
C ARG A 136 -8.71 22.02 -16.86
N LEU A 137 -9.59 22.58 -16.01
CA LEU A 137 -9.46 22.49 -14.56
C LEU A 137 -9.59 21.03 -14.07
N ARG A 138 -10.49 20.24 -14.67
CA ARG A 138 -10.59 18.82 -14.38
C ARG A 138 -9.32 18.05 -14.77
N MET A 139 -8.74 18.31 -15.96
CA MET A 139 -7.49 17.69 -16.41
C MET A 139 -6.32 18.02 -15.46
N GLU A 140 -6.19 19.29 -15.10
CA GLU A 140 -5.20 19.74 -14.12
C GLU A 140 -5.40 19.07 -12.76
N ALA A 141 -6.65 18.94 -12.30
CA ALA A 141 -7.01 18.36 -11.02
C ALA A 141 -6.59 16.88 -10.90
N GLU A 142 -6.79 16.09 -11.95
CA GLU A 142 -6.35 14.69 -11.95
C GLU A 142 -4.82 14.58 -11.82
N VAL A 143 -4.10 15.39 -12.56
CA VAL A 143 -2.63 15.34 -12.56
C VAL A 143 -2.05 15.89 -11.25
N ARG A 144 -2.66 16.94 -10.69
CA ARG A 144 -2.28 17.46 -9.37
C ARG A 144 -2.60 16.48 -8.24
N PHE A 145 -3.69 15.70 -8.35
CA PHE A 145 -3.92 14.62 -7.40
C PHE A 145 -2.73 13.66 -7.34
N PHE A 146 -2.18 13.23 -8.47
CA PHE A 146 -1.02 12.35 -8.52
C PHE A 146 0.25 13.01 -7.98
N ARG A 147 0.42 14.33 -8.16
CA ARG A 147 1.53 15.06 -7.57
C ARG A 147 1.42 15.10 -6.05
N GLY A 148 0.27 15.45 -5.52
CA GLY A 148 0.00 15.41 -4.08
C GLY A 148 0.20 14.00 -3.50
N TYR A 149 -0.26 12.97 -4.21
CA TYR A 149 -0.11 11.57 -3.80
C TYR A 149 1.36 11.14 -3.70
N ILE A 150 2.17 11.35 -4.76
CA ILE A 150 3.56 10.91 -4.76
C ILE A 150 4.42 11.70 -3.76
N PHE A 151 4.15 13.00 -3.56
CA PHE A 151 4.86 13.79 -2.57
C PHE A 151 4.40 13.50 -1.13
N PHE A 152 3.15 13.12 -0.91
CA PHE A 152 2.75 12.55 0.37
C PHE A 152 3.56 11.29 0.70
N LEU A 153 3.70 10.35 -0.23
CA LEU A 153 4.52 9.15 -0.04
C LEU A 153 6.00 9.48 0.19
N THR A 154 6.52 10.48 -0.51
CA THR A 154 7.90 10.96 -0.34
C THR A 154 8.11 11.52 1.06
N PHE A 155 7.21 12.38 1.53
CA PHE A 155 7.27 12.93 2.88
C PHE A 155 7.15 11.84 3.95
N ARG A 156 6.19 10.95 3.79
CA ARG A 156 5.97 9.81 4.70
C ARG A 156 7.23 8.95 4.86
N SER A 157 7.99 8.78 3.77
CA SER A 157 9.20 7.95 3.76
C SER A 157 10.44 8.70 4.23
N HIS A 158 10.70 9.88 3.68
CA HIS A 158 11.97 10.59 3.82
C HIS A 158 11.88 11.88 4.66
N GLY A 159 10.67 12.37 4.96
CA GLY A 159 10.45 13.68 5.55
C GLY A 159 10.45 14.80 4.51
N PRO A 160 10.90 16.01 4.87
CA PRO A 160 10.93 17.17 3.99
C PRO A 160 11.65 16.90 2.67
N PHE A 161 11.21 17.55 1.60
CA PHE A 161 11.70 17.33 0.24
C PHE A 161 11.89 18.66 -0.50
N ILE A 162 12.44 18.62 -1.72
CA ILE A 162 12.60 19.77 -2.60
C ILE A 162 11.30 20.00 -3.38
N ILE A 163 10.68 21.15 -3.24
CA ILE A 163 9.49 21.54 -4.00
C ILE A 163 9.93 22.13 -5.34
N ARG A 164 9.69 21.38 -6.43
CA ARG A 164 9.88 21.85 -7.81
C ARG A 164 8.52 22.15 -8.42
N LYS A 165 8.33 23.39 -8.90
CA LYS A 165 7.07 23.91 -9.46
C LYS A 165 7.14 24.20 -10.96
N SER A 166 8.34 24.26 -11.54
CA SER A 166 8.59 24.55 -12.95
C SER A 166 9.73 23.71 -13.49
N LEU A 167 9.72 23.43 -14.78
CA LEU A 167 10.85 22.83 -15.49
C LEU A 167 12.08 23.76 -15.52
N ALA A 168 11.88 25.06 -15.36
CA ALA A 168 12.93 26.07 -15.28
C ALA A 168 13.57 26.19 -13.88
N ASP A 169 13.06 25.49 -12.87
CA ASP A 169 13.65 25.53 -11.52
C ASP A 169 15.11 25.06 -11.56
N PRO A 170 16.01 25.70 -10.76
CA PRO A 170 17.42 25.31 -10.70
C PRO A 170 17.62 23.83 -10.40
N LEU A 171 18.66 23.21 -10.96
CA LEU A 171 18.99 21.82 -10.69
C LEU A 171 19.28 21.58 -9.20
N GLU A 172 20.03 22.50 -8.58
CA GLU A 172 20.36 22.44 -7.16
C GLU A 172 19.44 23.36 -6.35
N MET A 173 18.71 22.78 -5.43
CA MET A 173 17.81 23.47 -4.50
C MET A 173 17.92 22.86 -3.10
N SER A 174 17.69 23.69 -2.09
CA SER A 174 17.64 23.23 -0.70
C SER A 174 16.35 22.43 -0.41
N ILE A 175 16.41 21.57 0.57
CA ILE A 175 15.22 20.94 1.15
C ILE A 175 14.31 22.03 1.72
N ASN A 176 13.03 21.98 1.42
CA ASN A 176 12.04 22.89 1.97
C ASN A 176 11.72 22.55 3.43
N SER A 177 11.15 23.49 4.15
CA SER A 177 10.65 23.24 5.50
C SER A 177 9.51 22.22 5.50
N GLU A 178 9.31 21.55 6.64
CA GLU A 178 8.22 20.59 6.84
C GLU A 178 6.85 21.23 6.57
N GLY A 179 6.65 22.47 7.04
CA GLY A 179 5.42 23.24 6.82
C GLY A 179 5.14 23.51 5.33
N GLU A 180 6.15 23.95 4.57
CA GLU A 180 6.03 24.20 3.13
C GLU A 180 5.71 22.93 2.34
N CYS A 181 6.33 21.79 2.72
CA CYS A 181 6.05 20.51 2.09
C CYS A 181 4.60 20.09 2.31
N TRP A 182 4.07 20.24 3.53
CA TRP A 182 2.67 19.93 3.82
C TRP A 182 1.70 20.90 3.13
N ASP A 183 2.02 22.20 3.04
CA ASP A 183 1.22 23.17 2.31
C ASP A 183 1.16 22.85 0.82
N PHE A 184 2.27 22.39 0.24
CA PHE A 184 2.33 21.98 -1.16
C PHE A 184 1.44 20.75 -1.43
N ILE A 185 1.51 19.72 -0.59
CA ILE A 185 0.68 18.51 -0.68
C ILE A 185 -0.80 18.87 -0.49
N GLU A 186 -1.12 19.68 0.52
CA GLU A 186 -2.49 20.12 0.81
C GLU A 186 -3.09 20.89 -0.37
N ALA A 187 -2.36 21.83 -0.95
CA ALA A 187 -2.82 22.65 -2.08
C ALA A 187 -3.16 21.79 -3.32
N ASP A 188 -2.43 20.73 -3.56
CA ASP A 188 -2.72 19.81 -4.67
C ASP A 188 -4.00 19.00 -4.44
N PHE A 189 -4.21 18.49 -3.23
CA PHE A 189 -5.44 17.79 -2.90
C PHE A 189 -6.66 18.71 -2.82
N ASP A 190 -6.50 19.95 -2.38
CA ASP A 190 -7.57 20.95 -2.37
C ASP A 190 -8.02 21.32 -3.79
N PHE A 191 -7.06 21.54 -4.68
CA PHE A 191 -7.37 21.78 -6.08
C PHE A 191 -8.08 20.59 -6.70
N ALA A 192 -7.58 19.37 -6.45
CA ALA A 192 -8.20 18.14 -6.92
C ALA A 192 -9.62 17.96 -6.37
N ALA A 193 -9.83 18.17 -5.08
CA ALA A 193 -11.15 18.06 -4.45
C ALA A 193 -12.16 19.09 -4.97
N THR A 194 -11.68 20.25 -5.44
CA THR A 194 -12.53 21.32 -5.97
C THR A 194 -12.98 21.04 -7.40
N HIS A 195 -12.10 20.46 -8.23
CA HIS A 195 -12.34 20.39 -9.69
C HIS A 195 -12.58 18.97 -10.22
N LEU A 196 -12.37 17.93 -9.39
CA LEU A 196 -12.72 16.57 -9.77
C LEU A 196 -14.23 16.32 -9.58
N PRO A 197 -14.85 15.47 -10.43
CA PRO A 197 -16.23 15.06 -10.25
C PRO A 197 -16.40 14.16 -9.02
N GLY A 198 -17.63 14.08 -8.49
CA GLY A 198 -17.96 13.15 -7.40
C GLY A 198 -18.08 11.69 -7.87
N SER A 199 -18.34 11.49 -9.15
CA SER A 199 -18.44 10.18 -9.79
C SER A 199 -18.09 10.28 -11.26
N TRP A 200 -17.66 9.17 -11.85
CA TRP A 200 -17.37 9.02 -13.26
C TRP A 200 -18.34 8.05 -13.93
N GLN A 201 -18.35 8.01 -15.27
CA GLN A 201 -19.13 7.02 -16.00
C GLN A 201 -18.51 5.63 -15.82
N ILE A 202 -19.29 4.70 -15.27
CA ILE A 202 -18.83 3.37 -14.86
C ILE A 202 -18.20 2.56 -16.02
N ASN A 203 -18.73 2.70 -17.22
CA ASN A 203 -18.28 1.86 -18.35
C ASN A 203 -17.02 2.38 -19.07
N THR A 204 -16.66 3.65 -18.89
CA THR A 204 -15.55 4.29 -19.62
C THR A 204 -14.46 4.82 -18.71
N ASP A 205 -14.82 5.25 -17.50
CA ASP A 205 -13.94 5.99 -16.59
C ASP A 205 -13.88 5.38 -15.18
N ASP A 206 -14.32 4.12 -15.03
CA ASP A 206 -14.27 3.42 -13.75
C ASP A 206 -12.84 3.29 -13.25
N GLY A 207 -12.63 3.65 -11.98
CA GLY A 207 -11.30 3.66 -11.36
C GLY A 207 -10.56 5.00 -11.45
N ARG A 208 -11.09 6.00 -12.14
CA ARG A 208 -10.50 7.36 -12.10
C ARG A 208 -10.69 8.02 -10.73
N VAL A 209 -9.72 8.85 -10.37
CA VAL A 209 -9.75 9.58 -9.10
C VAL A 209 -10.92 10.57 -9.04
N THR A 210 -11.60 10.61 -7.90
CA THR A 210 -12.76 11.46 -7.65
C THR A 210 -12.44 12.55 -6.62
N LYS A 211 -13.32 13.55 -6.48
CA LYS A 211 -13.18 14.52 -5.38
C LYS A 211 -13.14 13.85 -4.01
N TRP A 212 -13.81 12.71 -3.85
CA TRP A 212 -13.83 11.96 -2.59
C TRP A 212 -12.50 11.27 -2.31
N ALA A 213 -11.85 10.75 -3.35
CA ALA A 213 -10.49 10.25 -3.26
C ALA A 213 -9.51 11.36 -2.85
N ALA A 214 -9.64 12.56 -3.45
CA ALA A 214 -8.80 13.71 -3.12
C ALA A 214 -9.02 14.19 -1.67
N LEU A 215 -10.26 14.30 -1.20
CA LEU A 215 -10.57 14.65 0.19
C LEU A 215 -10.08 13.60 1.19
N SER A 216 -10.21 12.32 0.86
CA SER A 216 -9.73 11.25 1.73
C SER A 216 -8.19 11.22 1.82
N MET A 217 -7.50 11.46 0.69
CA MET A 217 -6.05 11.62 0.69
C MET A 217 -5.62 12.88 1.44
N LYS A 218 -6.36 14.01 1.31
CA LYS A 218 -6.15 15.19 2.14
C LYS A 218 -6.28 14.87 3.62
N ALA A 219 -7.35 14.16 4.01
CA ALA A 219 -7.57 13.77 5.41
C ALA A 219 -6.39 12.95 5.95
N ARG A 220 -5.92 11.95 5.17
CA ARG A 220 -4.75 11.14 5.51
C ARG A 220 -3.49 12.00 5.62
N ALA A 221 -3.21 12.88 4.64
CA ALA A 221 -2.04 13.74 4.65
C ALA A 221 -2.03 14.72 5.82
N MET A 222 -3.17 15.35 6.12
CA MET A 222 -3.30 16.29 7.24
C MET A 222 -3.21 15.59 8.60
N LEU A 223 -3.62 14.31 8.68
CA LEU A 223 -3.39 13.48 9.87
C LEU A 223 -1.88 13.28 10.13
N TYR A 224 -1.11 12.98 9.08
CA TYR A 224 0.35 12.86 9.17
C TYR A 224 1.05 14.18 9.46
N ALA A 225 0.48 15.28 8.99
CA ALA A 225 0.96 16.64 9.25
C ALA A 225 0.59 17.16 10.65
N GLU A 226 -0.13 16.38 11.46
CA GLU A 226 -0.71 16.79 12.75
C GLU A 226 -1.61 18.03 12.66
N ARG A 227 -2.17 18.29 11.46
CA ARG A 227 -3.13 19.36 11.20
C ARG A 227 -4.56 18.84 11.47
N TRP A 228 -4.83 18.54 12.73
CA TRP A 228 -5.98 17.77 13.19
C TRP A 228 -7.34 18.30 12.73
N GLN A 229 -7.54 19.63 12.78
CA GLN A 229 -8.81 20.21 12.33
C GLN A 229 -9.00 20.00 10.81
N LYS A 230 -7.95 20.20 10.01
CA LYS A 230 -8.03 20.01 8.56
C LYS A 230 -8.26 18.54 8.19
N ALA A 231 -7.66 17.62 8.94
CA ALA A 231 -7.91 16.18 8.78
C ALA A 231 -9.36 15.83 9.10
N ALA A 232 -9.89 16.37 10.20
CA ALA A 232 -11.28 16.14 10.62
C ALA A 232 -12.28 16.72 9.62
N ASP A 233 -12.06 17.94 9.13
CA ASP A 233 -12.96 18.61 8.18
C ASP A 233 -13.03 17.84 6.85
N ALA A 234 -11.88 17.43 6.32
CA ALA A 234 -11.82 16.66 5.09
C ALA A 234 -12.48 15.27 5.24
N ALA A 235 -12.18 14.55 6.32
CA ALA A 235 -12.80 13.25 6.62
C ALA A 235 -14.32 13.38 6.81
N LYS A 236 -14.76 14.38 7.59
CA LYS A 236 -16.19 14.63 7.85
C LYS A 236 -16.96 14.90 6.55
N LYS A 237 -16.38 15.68 5.64
CA LYS A 237 -16.99 15.95 4.34
C LYS A 237 -17.15 14.69 3.48
N VAL A 238 -16.19 13.78 3.46
CA VAL A 238 -16.31 12.49 2.79
C VAL A 238 -17.45 11.66 3.39
N ILE A 239 -17.54 11.63 4.72
CA ILE A 239 -18.54 10.86 5.45
C ILE A 239 -19.96 11.39 5.20
N ASP A 240 -20.15 12.70 5.26
CA ASP A 240 -21.47 13.32 5.19
C ASP A 240 -22.02 13.42 3.75
N GLU A 241 -21.15 13.66 2.77
CA GLU A 241 -21.55 14.00 1.41
C GLU A 241 -21.18 12.92 0.37
N GLY A 242 -20.28 11.97 0.71
CA GLY A 242 -19.71 11.02 -0.26
C GLY A 242 -20.67 9.89 -0.65
N GLY A 243 -21.69 9.62 0.15
CA GLY A 243 -22.64 8.54 -0.11
C GLY A 243 -22.07 7.13 0.12
N PHE A 244 -20.92 7.02 0.79
CA PHE A 244 -20.29 5.76 1.16
C PHE A 244 -20.94 5.12 2.38
N ALA A 245 -20.82 3.79 2.50
CA ALA A 245 -21.33 3.03 3.64
C ALA A 245 -20.39 1.88 3.97
N LEU A 246 -20.26 1.54 5.27
CA LEU A 246 -19.54 0.33 5.66
C LEU A 246 -20.26 -0.90 5.14
N GLU A 247 -19.50 -1.87 4.64
CA GLU A 247 -20.04 -3.19 4.34
C GLU A 247 -20.49 -3.88 5.63
N ALA A 248 -21.64 -4.52 5.60
CA ALA A 248 -22.18 -5.23 6.76
C ALA A 248 -21.30 -6.43 7.14
N ASN A 249 -20.75 -7.12 6.14
CA ASN A 249 -19.83 -8.23 6.35
C ASN A 249 -18.42 -7.81 5.92
N PHE A 250 -17.49 -7.78 6.86
CA PHE A 250 -16.10 -7.40 6.63
C PHE A 250 -15.42 -8.19 5.50
N ALA A 251 -15.69 -9.50 5.40
CA ALA A 251 -15.08 -10.33 4.37
C ALA A 251 -15.47 -9.90 2.95
N ASP A 252 -16.67 -9.36 2.77
CA ASP A 252 -17.20 -8.99 1.44
C ASP A 252 -16.46 -7.79 0.81
N ILE A 253 -15.74 -7.01 1.62
CA ILE A 253 -14.89 -5.90 1.15
C ILE A 253 -13.77 -6.41 0.23
N PHE A 254 -13.27 -7.62 0.48
CA PHE A 254 -12.04 -8.17 -0.11
C PHE A 254 -12.27 -9.31 -1.10
N VAL A 255 -13.50 -9.58 -1.49
CA VAL A 255 -13.85 -10.66 -2.42
C VAL A 255 -14.09 -10.11 -3.82
N ASN A 256 -13.49 -10.71 -4.84
CA ASN A 256 -13.40 -10.17 -6.20
C ASN A 256 -14.74 -9.77 -6.84
N ASP A 257 -15.75 -10.63 -6.81
CA ASP A 257 -17.06 -10.34 -7.41
C ASP A 257 -17.89 -9.33 -6.60
N LYS A 258 -17.58 -9.16 -5.32
CA LYS A 258 -18.26 -8.24 -4.40
C LYS A 258 -17.53 -6.93 -4.24
N ASN A 259 -16.19 -6.94 -4.16
CA ASN A 259 -15.43 -5.73 -3.93
C ASN A 259 -15.63 -4.67 -5.02
N ARG A 260 -15.88 -5.08 -6.26
CA ARG A 260 -16.21 -4.16 -7.36
C ARG A 260 -17.54 -3.45 -7.19
N LYS A 261 -18.37 -3.87 -6.24
CA LYS A 261 -19.68 -3.31 -5.92
C LYS A 261 -19.76 -2.68 -4.54
N SER A 262 -18.68 -2.72 -3.76
CA SER A 262 -18.69 -2.22 -2.38
C SER A 262 -18.87 -0.71 -2.33
N LYS A 263 -19.80 -0.27 -1.46
CA LYS A 263 -19.98 1.15 -1.14
C LYS A 263 -18.95 1.68 -0.13
N GLU A 264 -18.12 0.81 0.41
CA GLU A 264 -17.06 1.21 1.34
C GLU A 264 -15.82 1.73 0.60
N HIS A 265 -15.63 1.36 -0.67
CA HIS A 265 -14.46 1.72 -1.45
C HIS A 265 -14.52 3.16 -1.94
N ILE A 266 -13.45 3.93 -1.69
CA ILE A 266 -13.30 5.32 -2.12
C ILE A 266 -12.28 5.45 -3.23
N LEU A 267 -11.15 4.75 -3.11
CA LEU A 267 -10.10 4.73 -4.12
C LEU A 267 -9.55 3.32 -4.28
N LEU A 268 -9.63 2.82 -5.50
CA LEU A 268 -9.16 1.49 -5.88
C LEU A 268 -8.11 1.60 -6.98
N LYS A 269 -7.14 0.71 -6.94
CA LYS A 269 -6.40 0.31 -8.14
C LYS A 269 -7.12 -0.88 -8.76
N LYS A 270 -7.63 -0.68 -9.97
CA LYS A 270 -8.39 -1.69 -10.71
C LYS A 270 -7.48 -2.69 -11.41
N TYR A 271 -7.88 -3.95 -11.38
CA TYR A 271 -7.27 -5.03 -12.12
C TYR A 271 -8.29 -5.73 -13.02
N ASN A 272 -7.82 -6.33 -14.12
CA ASN A 272 -8.71 -7.01 -15.06
C ASN A 272 -7.93 -8.01 -15.91
N HIS A 273 -8.30 -9.28 -15.86
CA HIS A 273 -7.68 -10.34 -16.64
C HIS A 273 -7.75 -10.12 -18.15
N THR A 274 -8.88 -9.60 -18.65
CA THR A 274 -9.07 -9.36 -20.08
C THR A 274 -8.01 -8.43 -20.67
N PHE A 275 -7.54 -7.48 -19.87
CA PHE A 275 -6.50 -6.52 -20.27
C PHE A 275 -5.10 -6.91 -19.80
N GLY A 276 -4.91 -8.12 -19.28
CA GLY A 276 -3.62 -8.57 -18.76
C GLY A 276 -3.16 -7.86 -17.49
N LEU A 277 -4.08 -7.22 -16.77
CA LEU A 277 -3.81 -6.52 -15.51
C LEU A 277 -4.15 -7.43 -14.34
N PHE A 278 -3.14 -8.00 -13.72
CA PHE A 278 -3.27 -8.90 -12.58
C PHE A 278 -2.07 -8.78 -11.64
N HIS A 279 -2.19 -9.32 -10.43
CA HIS A 279 -1.15 -9.32 -9.40
C HIS A 279 -0.99 -10.70 -8.73
N GLY A 280 0.00 -10.83 -7.84
CA GLY A 280 0.34 -12.09 -7.16
C GLY A 280 0.16 -12.05 -5.64
N ILE A 281 -0.77 -11.25 -5.11
CA ILE A 281 -1.02 -11.22 -3.65
C ILE A 281 -1.44 -12.58 -3.15
N ASP A 282 -2.35 -13.25 -3.85
CA ASP A 282 -2.85 -14.59 -3.48
C ASP A 282 -1.71 -15.59 -3.33
N GLU A 283 -0.78 -15.59 -4.31
CA GLU A 283 0.41 -16.44 -4.27
C GLU A 283 1.29 -16.17 -3.04
N MET A 284 1.36 -14.92 -2.62
CA MET A 284 2.22 -14.53 -1.50
C MET A 284 1.66 -14.95 -0.14
N ILE A 285 0.32 -14.95 0.04
CA ILE A 285 -0.30 -15.03 1.36
C ILE A 285 -1.08 -16.33 1.62
N ALA A 286 -1.52 -17.03 0.57
CA ALA A 286 -2.38 -18.18 0.70
C ALA A 286 -1.67 -19.44 1.19
N PRO A 287 -2.43 -20.49 1.63
CA PRO A 287 -1.86 -21.75 2.06
C PRO A 287 -0.98 -22.42 1.01
N SER A 288 0.18 -22.91 1.43
CA SER A 288 1.18 -23.51 0.54
C SER A 288 0.72 -24.79 -0.15
N GLY A 289 -0.24 -25.49 0.42
CA GLY A 289 -0.84 -26.69 -0.16
C GLY A 289 -1.61 -26.44 -1.46
N ASP A 290 -2.04 -25.20 -1.71
CA ASP A 290 -2.79 -24.84 -2.92
C ASP A 290 -1.92 -24.26 -4.02
N ILE A 291 -0.68 -23.86 -3.75
CA ILE A 291 0.19 -23.14 -4.69
C ILE A 291 1.49 -23.88 -4.95
N GLN A 292 1.48 -25.20 -4.96
CA GLN A 292 2.66 -26.04 -5.28
C GLN A 292 3.96 -25.56 -4.58
N GLY A 293 3.87 -25.25 -3.26
CA GLY A 293 5.00 -24.84 -2.45
C GLY A 293 5.43 -23.39 -2.61
N LYS A 294 4.56 -22.49 -3.06
CA LYS A 294 4.88 -21.07 -3.21
C LYS A 294 4.10 -20.15 -2.28
N GLY A 295 3.07 -20.64 -1.59
CA GLY A 295 2.25 -19.87 -0.66
C GLY A 295 2.94 -19.56 0.67
N GLY A 296 2.29 -18.78 1.51
CA GLY A 296 2.77 -18.48 2.86
C GLY A 296 4.07 -17.68 2.93
N ARG A 297 4.35 -16.87 1.94
CA ARG A 297 5.54 -16.00 1.91
C ARG A 297 5.42 -14.81 2.85
N LEU A 298 4.19 -14.37 3.15
CA LEU A 298 3.87 -13.40 4.19
C LEU A 298 2.78 -13.99 5.09
N CYS A 299 3.07 -14.12 6.38
CA CYS A 299 2.23 -14.82 7.35
C CYS A 299 1.87 -13.92 8.52
N PRO A 300 0.63 -14.00 9.06
CA PRO A 300 0.26 -13.28 10.27
C PRO A 300 0.98 -13.86 11.49
N THR A 301 1.29 -13.01 12.44
CA THR A 301 1.97 -13.37 13.70
C THR A 301 0.96 -13.79 14.77
N GLN A 302 1.44 -14.42 15.84
CA GLN A 302 0.64 -14.69 17.03
C GLN A 302 0.17 -13.39 17.70
N GLU A 303 0.97 -12.32 17.64
CA GLU A 303 0.62 -11.01 18.16
C GLU A 303 -0.67 -10.47 17.52
N LEU A 304 -0.80 -10.61 16.20
CA LEU A 304 -2.04 -10.23 15.50
C LEU A 304 -3.20 -11.15 15.89
N VAL A 305 -2.96 -12.46 15.97
CA VAL A 305 -3.98 -13.46 16.35
C VAL A 305 -4.53 -13.16 17.74
N ASP A 306 -3.66 -12.86 18.71
CA ASP A 306 -4.03 -12.54 20.09
C ASP A 306 -4.78 -11.22 20.20
N ALA A 307 -4.51 -10.26 19.32
CA ALA A 307 -5.08 -8.92 19.38
C ALA A 307 -6.58 -8.87 19.04
N PHE A 308 -7.11 -9.79 18.23
CA PHE A 308 -8.53 -9.82 17.88
C PHE A 308 -9.40 -10.05 19.10
N PHE A 309 -10.57 -9.44 19.12
CA PHE A 309 -11.55 -9.58 20.21
C PHE A 309 -12.27 -10.94 20.19
N ILE A 310 -12.91 -11.28 21.31
CA ILE A 310 -13.97 -12.25 21.36
C ILE A 310 -15.23 -11.64 20.70
N SER A 311 -16.16 -12.47 20.23
CA SER A 311 -17.34 -12.04 19.48
C SER A 311 -18.28 -11.10 20.25
N ASP A 312 -18.21 -11.09 21.58
CA ASP A 312 -18.94 -10.16 22.47
C ASP A 312 -18.17 -8.85 22.74
N GLY A 313 -17.04 -8.62 22.08
CA GLY A 313 -16.20 -7.43 22.28
C GLY A 313 -15.25 -7.49 23.47
N THR A 314 -15.17 -8.60 24.19
CA THR A 314 -14.16 -8.77 25.25
C THR A 314 -12.77 -8.99 24.65
N VAL A 315 -11.75 -8.53 25.39
CA VAL A 315 -10.35 -8.74 25.00
C VAL A 315 -10.00 -10.21 25.16
N PHE A 316 -9.39 -10.80 24.13
CA PHE A 316 -8.87 -12.15 24.24
C PHE A 316 -7.78 -12.24 25.32
N SER A 317 -7.87 -13.25 26.19
CA SER A 317 -6.89 -13.47 27.25
C SER A 317 -5.76 -14.38 26.79
N THR A 318 -4.53 -13.87 26.77
CA THR A 318 -3.32 -14.68 26.49
C THR A 318 -2.98 -15.66 27.61
N ALA A 319 -3.66 -15.59 28.76
CA ALA A 319 -3.58 -16.57 29.84
C ALA A 319 -4.47 -17.81 29.58
N SER A 320 -5.35 -17.78 28.56
CA SER A 320 -6.13 -18.92 28.13
C SER A 320 -5.23 -20.06 27.64
N PRO A 321 -5.72 -21.33 27.67
CA PRO A 321 -4.95 -22.46 27.15
C PRO A 321 -4.48 -22.20 25.70
N PHE A 322 -3.23 -22.53 25.42
CA PHE A 322 -2.68 -22.43 24.06
C PHE A 322 -2.99 -23.73 23.30
N ASP A 323 -4.21 -23.84 22.82
CA ASP A 323 -4.75 -25.00 22.08
C ASP A 323 -5.78 -24.54 21.04
N SER A 324 -6.49 -25.48 20.44
CA SER A 324 -7.49 -25.17 19.40
C SER A 324 -8.65 -24.28 19.88
N THR A 325 -8.90 -24.17 21.19
CA THR A 325 -9.99 -23.35 21.73
C THR A 325 -9.71 -21.87 21.61
N MET A 326 -8.43 -21.45 21.48
CA MET A 326 -8.06 -20.05 21.27
C MET A 326 -8.62 -19.43 19.99
N TYR A 327 -9.10 -20.25 19.04
CA TYR A 327 -9.70 -19.82 17.80
C TYR A 327 -11.22 -19.70 17.86
N LEU A 328 -11.85 -20.14 18.97
CA LEU A 328 -13.31 -20.16 19.10
C LEU A 328 -13.86 -18.81 19.56
N ASN A 329 -15.09 -18.54 19.16
CA ASN A 329 -15.86 -17.36 19.57
C ASN A 329 -15.11 -16.02 19.35
N ARG A 330 -14.29 -15.92 18.31
CA ARG A 330 -13.60 -14.69 17.94
C ARG A 330 -14.53 -13.78 17.12
N GLU A 331 -14.24 -12.49 17.10
CA GLU A 331 -14.93 -11.55 16.23
C GLU A 331 -14.85 -11.93 14.74
N SER A 332 -15.80 -11.50 13.92
CA SER A 332 -15.89 -11.92 12.50
C SER A 332 -14.66 -11.55 11.67
N ARG A 333 -13.97 -10.42 11.99
CA ARG A 333 -12.72 -10.02 11.32
C ARG A 333 -11.59 -11.01 11.53
N PHE A 334 -11.53 -11.69 12.67
CA PHE A 334 -10.55 -12.75 12.90
C PHE A 334 -10.66 -13.82 11.81
N TYR A 335 -11.85 -14.37 11.61
CA TYR A 335 -12.08 -15.42 10.61
C TYR A 335 -11.93 -14.95 9.17
N ALA A 336 -12.17 -13.66 8.92
CA ALA A 336 -11.98 -13.02 7.61
C ALA A 336 -10.52 -12.69 7.32
N THR A 337 -9.66 -12.63 8.35
CA THR A 337 -8.25 -12.21 8.20
C THR A 337 -7.28 -13.38 8.32
N ILE A 338 -7.57 -14.34 9.22
CA ILE A 338 -6.63 -15.39 9.64
C ILE A 338 -7.12 -16.77 9.19
N LEU A 339 -6.23 -17.53 8.57
CA LEU A 339 -6.36 -18.98 8.38
C LEU A 339 -5.46 -19.68 9.38
N TYR A 340 -6.07 -20.45 10.25
CA TYR A 340 -5.41 -21.24 11.31
C TYR A 340 -5.59 -22.73 11.06
N ASN A 341 -4.90 -23.56 11.78
CA ASN A 341 -5.03 -25.02 11.66
C ASN A 341 -6.47 -25.47 11.93
N GLY A 342 -7.09 -26.12 10.95
CA GLY A 342 -8.50 -26.54 10.99
C GLY A 342 -9.49 -25.53 10.41
N ALA A 343 -9.08 -24.31 10.05
CA ALA A 343 -9.93 -23.36 9.32
C ALA A 343 -10.36 -23.95 7.96
N THR A 344 -11.57 -23.62 7.52
CA THR A 344 -12.03 -24.00 6.19
C THR A 344 -11.50 -23.03 5.15
N TRP A 345 -10.90 -23.57 4.09
CA TRP A 345 -10.33 -22.83 2.97
C TRP A 345 -10.52 -23.64 1.68
N LYS A 346 -11.12 -23.06 0.64
CA LYS A 346 -11.34 -23.71 -0.67
C LYS A 346 -11.93 -25.14 -0.54
N GLY A 347 -12.89 -25.34 0.37
CA GLY A 347 -13.57 -26.63 0.59
C GLY A 347 -12.78 -27.67 1.41
N ARG A 348 -11.56 -27.37 1.83
CA ARG A 348 -10.73 -28.22 2.69
C ARG A 348 -10.39 -27.60 4.05
N LYS A 349 -9.80 -28.37 4.94
CA LYS A 349 -9.22 -27.85 6.19
C LYS A 349 -7.75 -27.51 5.99
N VAL A 350 -7.34 -26.33 6.49
CA VAL A 350 -5.93 -25.93 6.58
C VAL A 350 -5.23 -26.86 7.58
N GLN A 351 -4.04 -27.35 7.23
CA GLN A 351 -3.26 -28.31 8.00
C GLN A 351 -1.84 -27.81 8.22
N THR A 352 -1.64 -26.97 9.25
CA THR A 352 -0.33 -26.40 9.55
C THR A 352 0.54 -27.25 10.48
N TRP A 353 0.02 -28.39 10.94
CA TRP A 353 0.72 -29.29 11.84
C TRP A 353 1.92 -29.99 11.19
N VAL A 354 2.91 -30.32 12.02
CA VAL A 354 4.02 -31.23 11.70
C VAL A 354 3.84 -32.54 12.45
N GLY A 355 4.24 -33.66 11.88
CA GLY A 355 4.20 -34.94 12.57
C GLY A 355 5.28 -35.06 13.64
N GLU A 356 4.95 -35.71 14.74
CA GLU A 356 5.89 -36.04 15.82
C GLU A 356 7.11 -36.83 15.30
N ASN A 357 6.87 -37.64 14.27
CA ASN A 357 7.91 -38.42 13.59
C ASN A 357 7.56 -38.64 12.11
N ALA A 358 8.49 -39.21 11.36
CA ALA A 358 8.35 -39.45 9.92
C ALA A 358 7.16 -40.33 9.56
N GLY A 359 6.73 -41.26 10.45
CA GLY A 359 5.61 -42.18 10.22
C GLY A 359 4.24 -41.46 10.26
N ILE A 360 4.14 -40.33 10.94
CA ILE A 360 2.93 -39.50 11.00
C ILE A 360 2.82 -38.57 9.79
N GLY A 361 3.96 -38.20 9.21
CA GLY A 361 4.05 -37.24 8.12
C GLY A 361 3.77 -35.80 8.58
N ASN A 362 3.37 -34.95 7.66
CA ASN A 362 3.08 -33.52 7.91
C ASN A 362 1.78 -33.10 7.24
N GLY A 363 1.14 -32.08 7.75
CA GLY A 363 0.04 -31.39 7.08
C GLY A 363 0.51 -30.73 5.77
N ILE A 364 -0.40 -30.61 4.81
CA ILE A 364 -0.10 -30.07 3.48
C ILE A 364 0.35 -28.59 3.54
N ASP A 365 -0.10 -27.85 4.56
CA ASP A 365 0.21 -26.43 4.79
C ASP A 365 1.17 -26.24 5.97
N ARG A 366 2.03 -27.23 6.21
CA ARG A 366 2.84 -27.37 7.43
C ARG A 366 3.63 -26.12 7.81
N PHE A 367 3.76 -25.90 9.10
CA PHE A 367 4.75 -24.98 9.67
C PHE A 367 6.19 -25.43 9.34
N LEU A 368 7.05 -24.47 8.99
CA LEU A 368 8.50 -24.67 8.94
C LEU A 368 9.19 -23.51 9.66
N PRO A 369 10.18 -23.79 10.52
CA PRO A 369 10.98 -22.72 11.13
C PRO A 369 11.64 -21.83 10.08
N TYR A 370 11.74 -20.53 10.35
CA TYR A 370 12.47 -19.60 9.53
C TYR A 370 13.92 -20.07 9.32
N ASN A 371 14.45 -19.94 8.11
CA ASN A 371 15.77 -20.46 7.71
C ASN A 371 15.95 -22.00 7.69
N SER A 372 14.88 -22.77 7.87
CA SER A 372 14.97 -24.24 7.70
C SER A 372 15.22 -24.65 6.25
N SER A 373 14.95 -23.77 5.31
CA SER A 373 15.24 -23.88 3.88
C SER A 373 15.51 -22.48 3.31
N PRO A 374 16.32 -22.34 2.23
CA PRO A 374 16.54 -21.05 1.57
C PRO A 374 15.24 -20.36 1.16
N TYR A 375 14.22 -21.15 0.78
CA TYR A 375 12.89 -20.66 0.38
C TYR A 375 11.83 -21.62 0.92
N PRO A 376 11.46 -21.51 2.21
CA PRO A 376 10.50 -22.45 2.80
C PRO A 376 9.14 -22.44 2.09
N ASN A 377 8.72 -21.31 1.49
CA ASN A 377 7.46 -21.17 0.74
C ASN A 377 6.28 -21.80 1.46
N THR A 378 6.22 -21.63 2.78
CA THR A 378 5.19 -22.13 3.67
C THR A 378 5.17 -21.26 4.91
N THR A 379 4.18 -21.46 5.78
CA THR A 379 4.10 -20.62 6.98
C THR A 379 5.25 -20.87 7.95
N VAL A 380 5.84 -19.77 8.42
CA VAL A 380 6.82 -19.74 9.53
C VAL A 380 6.17 -19.34 10.85
N THR A 381 4.86 -19.07 10.84
CA THR A 381 4.11 -18.62 12.02
C THR A 381 3.04 -19.63 12.45
N GLY A 382 2.73 -20.62 11.63
CA GLY A 382 1.61 -21.55 11.83
C GLY A 382 0.27 -21.00 11.34
N TYR A 383 0.27 -19.83 10.70
CA TYR A 383 -0.91 -19.15 10.19
C TYR A 383 -0.72 -18.71 8.74
N TYR A 384 -1.85 -18.40 8.06
CA TYR A 384 -1.88 -17.75 6.75
C TYR A 384 -2.87 -16.60 6.77
N PHE A 385 -2.73 -15.66 5.86
CA PHE A 385 -3.75 -14.62 5.65
C PHE A 385 -4.88 -15.15 4.76
N ARG A 386 -6.12 -14.86 5.16
CA ARG A 386 -7.32 -15.02 4.33
C ARG A 386 -7.66 -13.70 3.63
N LYS A 387 -7.55 -12.61 4.37
CA LYS A 387 -7.79 -11.26 3.86
C LYS A 387 -6.92 -10.98 2.63
N LEU A 388 -7.52 -10.44 1.59
CA LEU A 388 -6.94 -10.21 0.27
C LEU A 388 -6.69 -11.48 -0.58
N ALA A 389 -6.95 -12.68 -0.09
CA ALA A 389 -6.87 -13.89 -0.89
C ALA A 389 -8.26 -14.23 -1.46
N ASP A 390 -8.32 -14.43 -2.78
CA ASP A 390 -9.58 -14.80 -3.45
C ASP A 390 -9.76 -16.33 -3.47
N GLU A 391 -10.64 -16.82 -2.60
CA GLU A 391 -10.98 -18.26 -2.53
C GLU A 391 -11.63 -18.78 -3.81
N ALA A 392 -12.26 -17.94 -4.60
CA ALA A 392 -12.91 -18.30 -5.85
C ALA A 392 -11.95 -18.33 -7.05
N ASN A 393 -10.72 -17.85 -6.90
CA ASN A 393 -9.75 -17.84 -7.97
C ASN A 393 -9.35 -19.28 -8.37
N LEU A 394 -9.82 -19.75 -9.52
CA LEU A 394 -9.55 -21.09 -10.03
C LEU A 394 -8.13 -21.26 -10.59
N ASN A 395 -7.44 -20.17 -10.90
CA ASN A 395 -6.09 -20.19 -11.45
C ASN A 395 -5.00 -20.14 -10.37
N PHE A 396 -5.38 -20.33 -9.11
CA PHE A 396 -4.50 -20.24 -7.96
C PHE A 396 -3.29 -21.18 -8.06
N ASP A 397 -3.50 -22.39 -8.57
CA ASP A 397 -2.48 -23.45 -8.70
C ASP A 397 -1.66 -23.37 -10.00
N LEU A 398 -2.17 -22.70 -11.04
CA LEU A 398 -1.59 -22.78 -12.38
C LEU A 398 -0.78 -21.55 -12.73
N ALA A 399 -0.92 -20.49 -11.97
CA ALA A 399 -0.48 -19.24 -12.49
C ALA A 399 0.05 -18.29 -11.45
N TYR A 400 1.29 -18.15 -11.56
CA TYR A 400 2.02 -17.00 -11.08
C TYR A 400 1.25 -15.71 -11.39
N ARG A 401 0.86 -14.95 -10.36
CA ARG A 401 0.32 -13.59 -10.50
C ARG A 401 -0.92 -13.50 -11.38
N LYS A 402 -2.01 -14.12 -10.98
CA LYS A 402 -3.24 -14.08 -11.77
C LYS A 402 -4.48 -13.66 -10.99
N SER A 403 -4.33 -13.04 -9.83
CA SER A 403 -5.44 -12.36 -9.20
C SER A 403 -5.75 -11.06 -9.93
N ASP A 404 -7.01 -10.85 -10.26
CA ASP A 404 -7.53 -9.58 -10.78
C ASP A 404 -8.40 -8.86 -9.74
N GLN A 405 -8.26 -9.24 -8.48
CA GLN A 405 -8.91 -8.56 -7.38
C GLN A 405 -8.40 -7.12 -7.26
N ASP A 406 -9.34 -6.17 -7.15
CA ASP A 406 -8.98 -4.77 -7.03
C ASP A 406 -8.24 -4.52 -5.70
N CYS A 407 -7.20 -3.72 -5.74
CA CYS A 407 -6.48 -3.31 -4.54
C CYS A 407 -7.05 -2.00 -3.98
N ILE A 408 -7.34 -1.99 -2.68
CA ILE A 408 -7.98 -0.86 -2.00
C ILE A 408 -6.91 0.12 -1.53
N GLU A 409 -6.91 1.34 -2.07
CA GLU A 409 -6.04 2.41 -1.56
C GLU A 409 -6.68 3.13 -0.36
N ILE A 410 -7.98 3.45 -0.46
CA ILE A 410 -8.73 4.09 0.61
C ILE A 410 -10.14 3.52 0.67
N ARG A 411 -10.62 3.24 1.87
CA ARG A 411 -12.00 2.87 2.17
C ARG A 411 -12.55 3.61 3.38
N LEU A 412 -13.87 3.63 3.51
CA LEU A 412 -14.58 4.45 4.50
C LEU A 412 -14.17 4.17 5.95
N ALA A 413 -13.89 2.91 6.31
CA ALA A 413 -13.45 2.60 7.67
C ALA A 413 -12.15 3.32 8.05
N GLU A 414 -11.20 3.47 7.11
CA GLU A 414 -10.01 4.29 7.37
C GLU A 414 -10.38 5.75 7.62
N VAL A 415 -11.30 6.30 6.84
CA VAL A 415 -11.75 7.70 6.99
C VAL A 415 -12.42 7.92 8.36
N TYR A 416 -13.20 6.93 8.84
CA TYR A 416 -13.75 6.96 10.21
C TYR A 416 -12.64 6.99 11.26
N LEU A 417 -11.61 6.17 11.11
CA LEU A 417 -10.50 6.09 12.06
C LEU A 417 -9.56 7.30 11.98
N ILE A 418 -9.44 7.96 10.81
CA ILE A 418 -8.77 9.26 10.66
C ILE A 418 -9.55 10.33 11.45
N LEU A 419 -10.87 10.38 11.29
CA LEU A 419 -11.72 11.34 12.01
C LEU A 419 -11.65 11.12 13.52
N ALA A 420 -11.70 9.87 13.96
CA ALA A 420 -11.56 9.52 15.38
C ALA A 420 -10.22 10.01 15.96
N GLU A 421 -9.11 9.77 15.26
CA GLU A 421 -7.79 10.20 15.70
C GLU A 421 -7.67 11.73 15.75
N ALA A 422 -8.17 12.41 14.73
CA ALA A 422 -8.20 13.87 14.71
C ALA A 422 -9.00 14.42 15.90
N TYR A 423 -10.16 13.84 16.21
CA TYR A 423 -10.97 14.26 17.37
C TYR A 423 -10.29 13.96 18.71
N ILE A 424 -9.58 12.86 18.86
CA ILE A 424 -8.77 12.58 20.06
C ILE A 424 -7.77 13.72 20.31
N ASN A 425 -7.03 14.10 19.26
CA ASN A 425 -6.01 15.15 19.37
C ASN A 425 -6.59 16.57 19.49
N LEU A 426 -7.85 16.77 19.10
CA LEU A 426 -8.63 17.98 19.34
C LEU A 426 -9.34 17.97 20.71
N ASN A 427 -9.07 17.00 21.60
CA ASN A 427 -9.71 16.80 22.90
C ASN A 427 -11.24 16.55 22.84
N ARG A 428 -11.74 16.05 21.71
CA ARG A 428 -13.13 15.70 21.45
C ARG A 428 -13.36 14.19 21.62
N LYS A 429 -13.04 13.64 22.79
CA LYS A 429 -12.99 12.20 23.03
C LYS A 429 -14.34 11.50 22.81
N SER A 430 -15.44 12.08 23.26
CA SER A 430 -16.77 11.49 23.05
C SER A 430 -17.17 11.42 21.57
N ASP A 431 -16.76 12.43 20.80
CA ASP A 431 -16.99 12.43 19.36
C ASP A 431 -16.10 11.39 18.64
N ALA A 432 -14.90 11.13 19.16
CA ALA A 432 -14.01 10.12 18.61
C ALA A 432 -14.52 8.70 18.85
N GLU A 433 -15.04 8.43 20.06
CA GLU A 433 -15.50 7.11 20.49
C GLU A 433 -16.54 6.52 19.55
N GLN A 434 -17.51 7.31 19.10
CA GLN A 434 -18.57 6.84 18.20
C GLN A 434 -18.02 6.28 16.86
N TRP A 435 -16.94 6.84 16.35
CA TRP A 435 -16.36 6.39 15.08
C TRP A 435 -15.55 5.10 15.24
N ILE A 436 -14.85 4.94 16.35
CA ILE A 436 -14.19 3.70 16.71
C ILE A 436 -15.23 2.59 16.89
N LEU A 437 -16.31 2.86 17.64
CA LEU A 437 -17.39 1.89 17.88
C LEU A 437 -18.12 1.50 16.60
N LYS A 438 -18.35 2.43 15.66
CA LYS A 438 -18.95 2.09 14.35
C LYS A 438 -18.14 1.06 13.57
N VAL A 439 -16.81 1.17 13.58
CA VAL A 439 -15.93 0.22 12.91
C VAL A 439 -15.92 -1.11 13.65
N ARG A 440 -15.78 -1.09 14.98
CA ARG A 440 -15.72 -2.28 15.83
C ARG A 440 -16.99 -3.11 15.79
N ASN A 441 -18.13 -2.48 16.02
CA ASN A 441 -19.41 -3.17 16.17
C ASN A 441 -19.86 -3.92 14.92
N ARG A 442 -19.42 -3.47 13.73
CA ARG A 442 -19.63 -4.23 12.48
C ARG A 442 -19.17 -5.69 12.58
N SER A 443 -18.18 -5.96 13.42
CA SER A 443 -17.51 -7.27 13.50
C SER A 443 -17.88 -8.08 14.73
N LEU A 444 -18.66 -7.51 15.64
CA LEU A 444 -19.11 -8.14 16.86
C LEU A 444 -20.53 -8.74 16.68
N GLN A 445 -20.89 -9.67 17.54
CA GLN A 445 -22.26 -10.23 17.59
C GLN A 445 -23.22 -9.31 18.34
N GLU A 446 -22.71 -8.57 19.32
CA GLU A 446 -23.46 -7.59 20.12
C GLU A 446 -22.70 -6.27 20.12
N ASP A 447 -23.46 -5.18 20.03
CA ASP A 447 -22.88 -3.84 20.01
C ASP A 447 -22.30 -3.46 21.38
N VAL A 448 -21.04 -3.04 21.36
CA VAL A 448 -20.38 -2.40 22.50
C VAL A 448 -20.73 -0.91 22.48
N THR A 449 -21.21 -0.40 23.60
CA THR A 449 -21.69 0.99 23.72
C THR A 449 -20.62 1.97 24.21
N THR A 450 -19.57 1.47 24.87
CA THR A 450 -18.47 2.29 25.41
C THR A 450 -17.14 1.56 25.30
N LEU A 451 -16.06 2.31 25.11
CA LEU A 451 -14.71 1.78 25.15
C LEU A 451 -14.25 1.54 26.58
N LYS A 452 -13.48 0.48 26.80
CA LYS A 452 -13.09 0.00 28.16
C LYS A 452 -11.73 0.50 28.62
N SER A 453 -10.91 1.07 27.74
CA SER A 453 -9.55 1.55 28.05
C SER A 453 -9.32 2.96 27.54
N ASP A 454 -8.06 3.43 27.62
CA ASP A 454 -7.71 4.72 27.04
C ASP A 454 -8.06 4.78 25.55
N ILE A 455 -8.78 5.81 25.15
CA ILE A 455 -9.33 5.95 23.79
C ILE A 455 -8.24 5.93 22.70
N LYS A 456 -7.03 6.43 23.01
CA LYS A 456 -5.90 6.36 22.06
C LYS A 456 -5.41 4.93 21.90
N ALA A 457 -5.32 4.15 22.97
CA ALA A 457 -4.98 2.74 22.93
C ALA A 457 -6.04 1.93 22.16
N GLU A 458 -7.32 2.23 22.35
CA GLU A 458 -8.43 1.61 21.62
C GLU A 458 -8.37 1.94 20.12
N LEU A 459 -8.07 3.18 19.74
CA LEU A 459 -7.88 3.58 18.34
C LEU A 459 -6.70 2.84 17.71
N ILE A 460 -5.55 2.77 18.41
CA ILE A 460 -4.35 2.08 17.93
C ILE A 460 -4.65 0.60 17.66
N LYS A 461 -5.38 -0.04 18.56
CA LYS A 461 -5.81 -1.43 18.43
C LYS A 461 -6.80 -1.59 17.29
N GLU A 462 -7.82 -0.71 17.20
CA GLU A 462 -8.82 -0.75 16.16
C GLU A 462 -8.20 -0.61 14.76
N ARG A 463 -7.30 0.36 14.57
CA ARG A 463 -6.57 0.52 13.30
C ARG A 463 -5.73 -0.70 12.95
N MET A 464 -5.09 -1.32 13.93
CA MET A 464 -4.31 -2.54 13.72
C MET A 464 -5.16 -3.70 13.20
N LEU A 465 -6.33 -3.93 13.82
CA LEU A 465 -7.22 -5.06 13.47
C LEU A 465 -7.98 -4.81 12.17
N GLU A 466 -8.53 -3.61 12.04
CA GLU A 466 -9.33 -3.22 10.87
C GLU A 466 -8.50 -3.16 9.59
N LEU A 467 -7.33 -2.51 9.67
CA LEU A 467 -6.48 -2.20 8.53
C LEU A 467 -5.28 -3.17 8.39
N ALA A 468 -5.28 -4.30 9.09
CA ALA A 468 -4.25 -5.33 8.93
C ALA A 468 -4.11 -5.73 7.46
N LEU A 469 -2.88 -5.87 6.98
CA LEU A 469 -2.51 -6.21 5.61
C LEU A 469 -2.92 -5.15 4.55
N GLU A 470 -3.27 -3.94 4.97
CA GLU A 470 -3.53 -2.80 4.07
C GLU A 470 -2.40 -1.75 4.10
N GLY A 471 -1.22 -2.11 4.64
CA GLY A 471 -0.02 -1.29 4.63
C GLY A 471 -0.04 -0.09 5.60
N HIS A 472 -0.93 -0.08 6.58
CA HIS A 472 -1.05 1.04 7.53
C HIS A 472 -0.15 0.86 8.76
N ARG A 473 -0.05 -0.36 9.32
CA ARG A 473 0.61 -0.60 10.62
C ARG A 473 2.03 -0.07 10.68
N PHE A 474 2.82 -0.28 9.62
CA PHE A 474 4.21 0.16 9.52
C PHE A 474 4.36 1.68 9.65
N TRP A 475 3.49 2.43 8.99
CA TRP A 475 3.52 3.89 9.01
C TRP A 475 2.86 4.47 10.26
N ASP A 476 1.83 3.85 10.77
CA ASP A 476 1.16 4.22 12.01
C ASP A 476 2.11 4.13 13.22
N LEU A 477 2.84 3.02 13.34
CA LEU A 477 3.84 2.85 14.40
C LEU A 477 4.92 3.94 14.36
N ARG A 478 5.34 4.34 13.17
CA ARG A 478 6.38 5.38 12.97
C ARG A 478 5.86 6.76 13.31
N ARG A 479 4.71 7.18 12.77
CA ARG A 479 4.15 8.51 13.04
C ARG A 479 3.71 8.69 14.50
N TRP A 480 3.32 7.63 15.19
CA TRP A 480 3.02 7.63 16.61
C TRP A 480 4.26 7.50 17.52
N LYS A 481 5.44 7.32 16.95
CA LYS A 481 6.69 7.06 17.69
C LYS A 481 6.62 5.80 18.57
N LEU A 482 5.87 4.80 18.14
CA LEU A 482 5.68 3.54 18.86
C LEU A 482 6.53 2.39 18.30
N ALA A 483 7.13 2.55 17.12
CA ALA A 483 7.82 1.46 16.44
C ALA A 483 8.97 0.89 17.26
N SER A 484 9.77 1.72 17.89
CA SER A 484 10.84 1.26 18.79
C SER A 484 10.28 0.43 19.97
N ASN A 485 9.25 0.93 20.65
CA ASN A 485 8.64 0.22 21.79
C ASN A 485 8.02 -1.12 21.42
N VAL A 486 7.44 -1.21 20.22
CA VAL A 486 6.75 -2.42 19.74
C VAL A 486 7.72 -3.45 19.18
N LEU A 487 8.80 -3.01 18.52
CA LEU A 487 9.66 -3.88 17.72
C LEU A 487 11.06 -4.08 18.32
N HIS A 488 11.70 -3.02 18.84
CA HIS A 488 13.10 -3.11 19.29
C HIS A 488 13.25 -4.02 20.51
N GLY A 489 14.23 -4.89 20.48
CA GLY A 489 14.49 -5.84 21.57
C GLY A 489 13.46 -6.97 21.68
N LYS A 490 12.57 -7.14 20.70
CA LYS A 490 11.52 -8.16 20.72
C LYS A 490 11.83 -9.29 19.73
N LYS A 491 11.22 -10.44 19.99
CA LYS A 491 10.98 -11.50 19.02
C LYS A 491 9.49 -11.68 18.86
N LEU A 492 9.05 -11.98 17.65
CA LEU A 492 7.67 -12.30 17.38
C LEU A 492 7.42 -13.79 17.54
N HIS A 493 6.13 -14.15 17.70
CA HIS A 493 5.70 -15.51 17.99
C HIS A 493 4.79 -16.08 16.90
N GLY A 494 4.71 -17.40 16.89
CA GLY A 494 3.80 -18.21 16.09
C GLY A 494 3.29 -19.40 16.87
N ALA A 495 2.46 -20.23 16.22
CA ALA A 495 1.95 -21.48 16.76
C ALA A 495 2.56 -22.67 16.02
N MET A 496 3.40 -23.43 16.69
CA MET A 496 3.83 -24.76 16.22
C MET A 496 2.84 -25.79 16.70
N ILE A 497 2.30 -26.59 15.79
CA ILE A 497 1.34 -27.65 16.09
C ILE A 497 1.96 -28.98 15.73
N THR A 498 2.08 -29.88 16.71
CA THR A 498 2.61 -31.23 16.52
C THR A 498 1.47 -32.25 16.55
N LYS A 499 1.33 -33.06 15.51
CA LYS A 499 0.43 -34.19 15.50
C LYS A 499 1.15 -35.41 16.12
N LEU A 500 0.65 -35.85 17.28
CA LEU A 500 1.22 -36.93 18.05
C LEU A 500 0.84 -38.30 17.44
N SER A 501 1.54 -39.35 17.82
CA SER A 501 1.30 -40.73 17.41
C SER A 501 -0.09 -41.25 17.78
N ASN A 502 -0.70 -40.69 18.82
CA ASN A 502 -2.09 -41.02 19.24
C ASN A 502 -3.15 -40.18 18.50
N GLY A 503 -2.76 -39.38 17.48
CA GLY A 503 -3.63 -38.53 16.68
C GLY A 503 -4.00 -37.16 17.30
N LYS A 504 -3.67 -36.91 18.56
CA LYS A 504 -3.91 -35.61 19.21
C LYS A 504 -2.97 -34.55 18.67
N LEU A 505 -3.41 -33.28 18.74
CA LEU A 505 -2.60 -32.13 18.40
C LEU A 505 -2.06 -31.45 19.65
N LYS A 506 -0.74 -31.23 19.71
CA LYS A 506 -0.06 -30.44 20.72
C LYS A 506 0.24 -29.06 20.14
N TYR A 507 -0.11 -28.01 20.86
CA TYR A 507 0.11 -26.61 20.47
C TYR A 507 1.19 -25.98 21.30
N GLU A 508 2.11 -25.27 20.69
CA GLU A 508 3.22 -24.58 21.35
C GLU A 508 3.41 -23.20 20.75
N ARG A 509 3.51 -22.18 21.63
CA ARG A 509 3.93 -20.84 21.25
C ARG A 509 5.43 -20.86 21.03
N VAL A 510 5.90 -20.43 19.87
CA VAL A 510 7.32 -20.48 19.52
C VAL A 510 7.81 -19.11 19.00
N ASP A 511 9.08 -18.82 19.26
CA ASP A 511 9.77 -17.69 18.62
C ASP A 511 9.86 -17.95 17.10
N ILE A 512 9.50 -16.96 16.30
CA ILE A 512 9.60 -17.03 14.84
C ILE A 512 10.74 -16.17 14.27
N ASP A 513 11.31 -15.28 15.09
CA ASP A 513 12.52 -14.53 14.75
C ASP A 513 13.75 -15.26 15.27
N VAL A 514 14.77 -15.44 14.42
CA VAL A 514 16.06 -16.04 14.82
C VAL A 514 16.77 -15.11 15.81
N ASN A 515 16.88 -13.84 15.44
CA ASN A 515 17.49 -12.80 16.24
C ASN A 515 16.44 -11.84 16.78
N THR A 516 16.79 -11.16 17.85
CA THR A 516 15.99 -10.05 18.38
C THR A 516 15.90 -8.93 17.36
N ARG A 517 14.73 -8.35 17.19
CA ARG A 517 14.51 -7.25 16.27
C ARG A 517 15.24 -5.98 16.69
N ILE A 518 15.73 -5.23 15.72
CA ILE A 518 16.45 -3.98 15.93
C ILE A 518 15.64 -2.87 15.26
N TYR A 519 15.27 -1.86 16.03
CA TYR A 519 14.58 -0.68 15.50
C TYR A 519 15.17 0.59 16.14
N PRO A 520 16.26 1.14 15.61
CA PRO A 520 16.76 2.44 16.05
C PRO A 520 15.83 3.57 15.60
N GLU A 521 15.76 4.66 16.36
CA GLU A 521 14.84 5.78 16.08
C GLU A 521 15.01 6.39 14.68
N ARG A 522 16.23 6.34 14.11
CA ARG A 522 16.47 6.82 12.75
C ARG A 522 15.60 6.11 11.71
N PHE A 523 15.11 4.90 11.98
CA PHE A 523 14.21 4.18 11.07
C PHE A 523 12.81 4.81 10.95
N ASP A 524 12.47 5.77 11.77
CA ASP A 524 11.23 6.53 11.63
C ASP A 524 11.18 7.35 10.32
N ARG A 525 12.34 7.75 9.79
CA ARG A 525 12.49 8.39 8.48
C ARG A 525 13.63 7.73 7.72
N PHE A 526 13.46 7.46 6.44
CA PHE A 526 14.53 6.94 5.60
C PHE A 526 15.50 8.06 5.20
N PRO A 527 16.77 7.73 4.95
CA PRO A 527 17.74 8.71 4.49
C PRO A 527 17.40 9.24 3.09
N TYR A 528 17.87 10.42 2.77
CA TYR A 528 17.91 10.88 1.39
C TYR A 528 18.88 9.98 0.60
N PRO A 529 18.62 9.74 -0.71
CA PRO A 529 19.55 8.96 -1.52
C PRO A 529 20.94 9.60 -1.54
N ILE A 530 21.98 8.81 -1.38
CA ILE A 530 23.36 9.30 -1.40
C ILE A 530 23.70 10.01 -2.73
N SER A 531 23.09 9.57 -3.84
CA SER A 531 23.22 10.22 -5.13
C SER A 531 22.69 11.66 -5.12
N GLU A 532 21.64 11.94 -4.37
CA GLU A 532 21.10 13.29 -4.24
C GLU A 532 22.09 14.21 -3.50
N LEU A 533 22.65 13.74 -2.38
CA LEU A 533 23.66 14.50 -1.64
C LEU A 533 24.91 14.77 -2.48
N ASN A 534 25.33 13.80 -3.28
CA ASN A 534 26.51 13.94 -4.13
C ASN A 534 26.29 14.92 -5.32
N ASN A 535 25.05 15.03 -5.80
CA ASN A 535 24.71 15.82 -6.99
C ASN A 535 24.08 17.17 -6.67
N ASN A 536 23.75 17.46 -5.41
CA ASN A 536 23.10 18.68 -4.99
C ASN A 536 23.80 19.27 -3.76
N SER A 537 24.70 20.22 -4.01
CA SER A 537 25.54 20.85 -2.97
C SER A 537 24.73 21.61 -1.89
N LYS A 538 23.45 21.88 -2.15
CA LYS A 538 22.55 22.55 -1.20
C LYS A 538 21.91 21.61 -0.18
N ILE A 539 22.09 20.30 -0.33
CA ILE A 539 21.67 19.30 0.67
C ILE A 539 22.92 18.87 1.44
N THR A 540 23.12 19.46 2.59
CA THR A 540 24.35 19.26 3.40
C THR A 540 24.18 18.22 4.51
N THR A 541 22.96 17.81 4.81
CA THR A 541 22.67 16.92 5.95
C THR A 541 21.63 15.88 5.59
N GLN A 542 21.78 14.69 6.15
CA GLN A 542 20.78 13.63 6.17
C GLN A 542 19.72 13.89 7.27
N PRO A 543 18.56 13.22 7.24
CA PRO A 543 17.68 13.14 8.39
C PRO A 543 18.42 12.63 9.64
N ASN A 544 17.94 13.04 10.82
CA ASN A 544 18.61 12.73 12.08
C ASN A 544 18.94 11.24 12.24
N GLY A 545 20.19 10.94 12.59
CA GLY A 545 20.69 9.59 12.83
C GLY A 545 21.27 8.85 11.60
N TRP A 546 21.26 9.50 10.43
CA TRP A 546 21.81 8.95 9.17
C TRP A 546 23.14 9.56 8.78
#